data_25825911049854af1ce78b6a9fcb0c81
#
_entry.id   25825911049854af1ce78b6a9fcb0c81
#
_cell.length_a   1.000
_cell.length_b   1.000
_cell.length_c   1.000
_cell.angle_alpha   90.00
_cell.angle_beta   90.00
_cell.angle_gamma   90.00
#
_symmetry.space_group_name_H-M   'P 1'
#
loop_
_entity.id
_entity.type
_entity.pdbx_description
1 polymer ?
#
loop_
_entity_poly.entity_id
_entity_poly.type
_entity_poly.pdbx_seq_one_letter_code
_entity_poly.pdbx_strand_id
1 'polypeptide(L)'
;PVSGVVTAIERGDRRKVLCIKVKADAEQTSTDFGKKIVDEMDGDAVKQALLEAGLFGYINQLPYAVSTTPDTTPKAIFVSTLRDMPLAADFEVELLGNEQAFKTGLTALSKIAKTYLGAGVNQPNVALMASKEVELNIFDGPCPAGNVGVQVNHIDPVNKGEVVWTVDPAAVIFFGRLFLTGKVDLSKRVAVAGSEIKTPGYAEVLVGTPLSSFVANQLKATDHVRLINGNPLTGVKTTTEDFVGGHTSEITAIPEGDDNDEMLGWILPRTDQFSTSRSYLSWLFGKKKEYNLDARVKGGERHMIMSGEYD
;
A
#
# COMPACT_ATOMS: atom_id res chain seq x y z
N PRO A 1 -8.87 -7.89 13.05
CA PRO A 1 -8.71 -8.89 14.10
C PRO A 1 -9.57 -10.10 13.80
N VAL A 2 -9.12 -11.24 14.31
CA VAL A 2 -9.85 -12.51 14.24
C VAL A 2 -10.04 -13.07 15.64
N SER A 3 -11.12 -13.78 15.91
CA SER A 3 -11.24 -14.60 17.11
C SER A 3 -10.45 -15.90 16.92
N GLY A 4 -9.73 -16.31 17.96
CA GLY A 4 -8.87 -17.48 17.88
C GLY A 4 -7.87 -17.56 19.03
N VAL A 5 -6.96 -18.53 18.91
CA VAL A 5 -5.92 -18.78 19.89
C VAL A 5 -4.57 -18.33 19.37
N VAL A 6 -3.83 -17.55 20.16
CA VAL A 6 -2.46 -17.17 19.85
C VAL A 6 -1.58 -18.41 19.87
N THR A 7 -0.96 -18.74 18.74
CA THR A 7 -0.09 -19.92 18.58
C THR A 7 1.40 -19.58 18.66
N ALA A 8 1.77 -18.36 18.25
CA ALA A 8 3.16 -17.91 18.30
C ALA A 8 3.25 -16.40 18.42
N ILE A 9 4.32 -15.93 19.09
CA ILE A 9 4.75 -14.54 19.11
C ILE A 9 6.18 -14.53 18.59
N GLU A 10 6.36 -14.11 17.33
CA GLU A 10 7.67 -14.04 16.71
C GLU A 10 8.37 -12.74 17.09
N ARG A 11 9.64 -12.87 17.46
CA ARG A 11 10.46 -11.75 17.91
C ARG A 11 11.73 -11.68 17.09
N GLY A 12 12.09 -10.50 16.66
CA GLY A 12 13.36 -10.18 16.02
C GLY A 12 14.40 -9.70 17.02
N ASP A 13 15.41 -9.03 16.49
CA ASP A 13 16.49 -8.44 17.27
C ASP A 13 15.95 -7.56 18.41
N ARG A 14 16.69 -7.58 19.55
CA ARG A 14 16.34 -6.84 20.75
C ARG A 14 14.91 -7.11 21.26
N ARG A 15 14.40 -8.33 21.03
CA ARG A 15 13.05 -8.78 21.40
C ARG A 15 11.89 -7.98 20.80
N LYS A 16 12.13 -7.24 19.72
CA LYS A 16 11.05 -6.54 19.00
C LYS A 16 10.05 -7.57 18.50
N VAL A 17 8.75 -7.37 18.81
CA VAL A 17 7.69 -8.22 18.28
C VAL A 17 7.56 -7.95 16.78
N LEU A 18 7.73 -8.98 15.96
CA LEU A 18 7.59 -8.94 14.53
C LEU A 18 6.17 -9.28 14.10
N CYS A 19 5.63 -10.39 14.59
CA CYS A 19 4.25 -10.76 14.35
C CYS A 19 3.67 -11.61 15.51
N ILE A 20 2.35 -11.66 15.54
CA ILE A 20 1.58 -12.53 16.44
C ILE A 20 0.73 -13.43 15.55
N LYS A 21 0.99 -14.74 15.59
CA LYS A 21 0.23 -15.74 14.84
C LYS A 21 -0.97 -16.21 15.64
N VAL A 22 -2.13 -16.14 15.02
CA VAL A 22 -3.40 -16.57 15.63
C VAL A 22 -4.00 -17.67 14.77
N LYS A 23 -4.32 -18.79 15.38
CA LYS A 23 -5.16 -19.81 14.75
C LYS A 23 -6.61 -19.35 14.87
N ALA A 24 -7.20 -18.94 13.77
CA ALA A 24 -8.56 -18.45 13.74
C ALA A 24 -9.57 -19.56 14.07
N ASP A 25 -10.62 -19.20 14.80
CA ASP A 25 -11.75 -20.08 15.05
C ASP A 25 -12.63 -20.21 13.82
N ALA A 26 -13.37 -21.33 13.70
CA ALA A 26 -14.29 -21.54 12.60
C ALA A 26 -15.47 -20.54 12.63
N GLU A 27 -15.95 -20.22 13.83
CA GLU A 27 -16.96 -19.19 14.04
C GLU A 27 -16.30 -17.94 14.60
N GLN A 28 -16.40 -16.84 13.84
CA GLN A 28 -15.79 -15.58 14.21
C GLN A 28 -16.73 -14.76 15.08
N THR A 29 -16.26 -14.40 16.26
CA THR A 29 -16.92 -13.45 17.15
C THR A 29 -16.25 -12.09 17.02
N SER A 30 -17.02 -11.03 17.19
CA SER A 30 -16.50 -9.64 17.14
C SER A 30 -16.96 -8.86 18.36
N THR A 31 -16.08 -8.03 18.89
CA THR A 31 -16.46 -7.04 19.90
C THR A 31 -17.37 -6.00 19.26
N ASP A 32 -18.47 -5.69 19.92
CA ASP A 32 -19.38 -4.61 19.50
C ASP A 32 -18.99 -3.32 20.24
N PHE A 33 -18.55 -2.32 19.51
CA PHE A 33 -18.20 -0.99 20.02
C PHE A 33 -19.39 -0.01 19.94
N GLY A 34 -20.53 -0.49 19.46
CA GLY A 34 -21.72 0.32 19.20
C GLY A 34 -21.61 1.21 17.96
N LYS A 35 -22.70 1.30 17.21
CA LYS A 35 -22.81 2.25 16.10
C LYS A 35 -22.75 3.67 16.62
N LYS A 36 -22.06 4.55 15.89
CA LYS A 36 -21.92 5.95 16.29
C LYS A 36 -22.26 6.86 15.10
N ILE A 37 -23.00 7.92 15.34
CA ILE A 37 -23.32 8.93 14.33
C ILE A 37 -22.21 9.96 14.32
N VAL A 38 -21.35 9.90 13.30
CA VAL A 38 -20.14 10.73 13.20
C VAL A 38 -20.47 12.23 13.22
N ASP A 39 -21.61 12.65 12.65
CA ASP A 39 -22.02 14.05 12.60
C ASP A 39 -22.27 14.65 14.00
N GLU A 40 -22.62 13.81 14.98
CA GLU A 40 -22.85 14.21 16.37
C GLU A 40 -21.59 14.13 17.25
N MET A 41 -20.47 13.66 16.69
CA MET A 41 -19.21 13.47 17.43
C MET A 41 -18.30 14.68 17.25
N ASP A 42 -17.52 14.96 18.28
CA ASP A 42 -16.35 15.83 18.20
C ASP A 42 -15.07 15.04 17.88
N GLY A 43 -13.98 15.75 17.63
CA GLY A 43 -12.72 15.14 17.25
C GLY A 43 -12.11 14.24 18.33
N ASP A 44 -12.31 14.54 19.61
CA ASP A 44 -11.78 13.74 20.71
C ASP A 44 -12.58 12.44 20.89
N ALA A 45 -13.89 12.48 20.71
CA ALA A 45 -14.73 11.29 20.70
C ALA A 45 -14.38 10.36 19.53
N VAL A 46 -14.06 10.92 18.35
CA VAL A 46 -13.59 10.12 17.20
C VAL A 46 -12.25 9.48 17.50
N LYS A 47 -11.26 10.22 18.03
CA LYS A 47 -9.96 9.66 18.44
C LYS A 47 -10.13 8.53 19.45
N GLN A 48 -10.97 8.75 20.49
CA GLN A 48 -11.22 7.75 21.52
C GLN A 48 -11.83 6.45 20.93
N ALA A 49 -12.80 6.58 20.01
CA ALA A 49 -13.42 5.43 19.37
C ALA A 49 -12.40 4.63 18.53
N LEU A 50 -11.50 5.31 17.80
CA LEU A 50 -10.44 4.67 17.03
C LEU A 50 -9.40 3.98 17.94
N LEU A 51 -9.08 4.57 19.09
CA LEU A 51 -8.18 3.99 20.08
C LEU A 51 -8.77 2.71 20.69
N GLU A 52 -10.02 2.76 21.14
CA GLU A 52 -10.74 1.62 21.72
C GLU A 52 -10.83 0.45 20.74
N ALA A 53 -11.08 0.74 19.47
CA ALA A 53 -11.16 -0.24 18.41
C ALA A 53 -9.79 -0.74 17.91
N GLY A 54 -8.67 -0.16 18.37
CA GLY A 54 -7.31 -0.48 17.92
C GLY A 54 -7.00 0.00 16.50
N LEU A 55 -7.82 0.90 15.93
CA LEU A 55 -7.64 1.41 14.58
C LEU A 55 -6.75 2.66 14.51
N PHE A 56 -6.50 3.30 15.63
CA PHE A 56 -5.65 4.51 15.69
C PHE A 56 -4.23 4.26 15.18
N GLY A 57 -3.72 3.03 15.30
CA GLY A 57 -2.41 2.62 14.80
C GLY A 57 -2.24 2.68 13.27
N TYR A 58 -3.32 2.90 12.51
CA TYR A 58 -3.26 3.13 11.06
C TYR A 58 -2.98 4.58 10.68
N ILE A 59 -2.89 5.48 11.64
CA ILE A 59 -2.57 6.89 11.42
C ILE A 59 -1.07 7.09 11.59
N ASN A 60 -0.44 7.64 10.57
CA ASN A 60 0.97 8.02 10.59
C ASN A 60 1.12 9.55 10.65
N GLN A 61 2.30 10.01 11.05
CA GLN A 61 2.61 11.44 11.08
C GLN A 61 3.85 11.77 10.25
N LEU A 62 3.80 12.88 9.55
CA LEU A 62 4.95 13.49 8.88
C LEU A 62 5.45 14.68 9.70
N PRO A 63 6.76 15.00 9.63
CA PRO A 63 7.72 14.59 8.59
C PRO A 63 8.44 13.26 8.85
N TYR A 64 8.27 12.63 10.01
CA TYR A 64 9.07 11.46 10.39
C TYR A 64 8.55 10.11 9.86
N ALA A 65 7.36 10.09 9.25
CA ALA A 65 6.70 8.88 8.74
C ALA A 65 6.62 7.73 9.77
N VAL A 66 6.26 8.08 11.00
CA VAL A 66 6.07 7.14 12.11
C VAL A 66 4.59 7.12 12.51
N SER A 67 4.16 6.06 13.21
CA SER A 67 2.82 6.04 13.79
C SER A 67 2.65 7.20 14.77
N THR A 68 1.49 7.87 14.70
CA THR A 68 1.19 8.99 15.58
C THR A 68 0.82 8.53 16.98
N THR A 69 0.84 9.48 17.93
CA THR A 69 0.36 9.26 19.30
C THR A 69 -0.90 10.09 19.55
N PRO A 70 -1.78 9.66 20.47
CA PRO A 70 -3.04 10.36 20.76
C PRO A 70 -2.84 11.80 21.25
N ASP A 71 -1.70 12.08 21.88
CA ASP A 71 -1.36 13.41 22.43
C ASP A 71 -0.92 14.40 21.34
N THR A 72 -0.67 13.90 20.12
CA THR A 72 -0.24 14.75 19.01
C THR A 72 -1.45 15.43 18.38
N THR A 73 -1.38 16.74 18.18
CA THR A 73 -2.39 17.52 17.46
C THR A 73 -1.88 17.81 16.05
N PRO A 74 -2.53 17.28 15.00
CA PRO A 74 -2.09 17.54 13.64
C PRO A 74 -2.56 18.92 13.15
N LYS A 75 -1.74 19.58 12.33
CA LYS A 75 -2.13 20.77 11.55
C LYS A 75 -3.23 20.41 10.55
N ALA A 76 -3.10 19.26 9.89
CA ALA A 76 -4.05 18.72 8.91
C ALA A 76 -3.91 17.20 8.79
N ILE A 77 -4.90 16.58 8.15
CA ILE A 77 -4.90 15.14 7.81
C ILE A 77 -4.94 14.98 6.30
N PHE A 78 -4.08 14.12 5.76
CA PHE A 78 -3.98 13.85 4.33
C PHE A 78 -4.32 12.41 4.02
N VAL A 79 -5.20 12.21 3.05
CA VAL A 79 -5.56 10.90 2.48
C VAL A 79 -5.24 10.94 1.00
N SER A 80 -4.25 10.16 0.55
CA SER A 80 -3.91 10.04 -0.87
C SER A 80 -4.47 8.74 -1.43
N THR A 81 -5.28 8.83 -2.47
CA THR A 81 -5.82 7.67 -3.19
C THR A 81 -5.11 7.41 -4.51
N LEU A 82 -4.33 8.40 -5.00
CA LEU A 82 -3.52 8.24 -6.19
C LEU A 82 -2.35 7.31 -5.90
N ARG A 83 -2.29 6.21 -6.64
CA ARG A 83 -1.19 5.25 -6.64
C ARG A 83 -0.61 5.22 -8.04
N ASP A 84 0.54 5.86 -8.23
CA ASP A 84 1.20 6.08 -9.52
C ASP A 84 2.44 5.18 -9.73
N MET A 85 2.69 4.27 -8.81
CA MET A 85 3.78 3.30 -8.92
C MET A 85 3.42 2.18 -9.91
N PRO A 86 4.42 1.59 -10.59
CA PRO A 86 4.18 0.45 -11.48
C PRO A 86 3.49 -0.69 -10.75
N LEU A 87 2.48 -1.30 -11.37
CA LEU A 87 1.69 -2.43 -10.84
C LEU A 87 0.95 -2.13 -9.52
N ALA A 88 0.85 -0.87 -9.13
CA ALA A 88 0.09 -0.47 -7.95
C ALA A 88 -1.41 -0.75 -8.12
N ALA A 89 -2.07 -1.03 -7.01
CA ALA A 89 -3.51 -1.23 -6.98
C ALA A 89 -4.27 0.06 -7.32
N ASP A 90 -5.35 -0.06 -8.08
CA ASP A 90 -6.27 1.07 -8.31
C ASP A 90 -7.27 1.17 -7.15
N PHE A 91 -7.26 2.30 -6.47
CA PHE A 91 -8.18 2.52 -5.35
C PHE A 91 -9.65 2.62 -5.78
N GLU A 92 -9.94 2.97 -7.02
CA GLU A 92 -11.31 2.94 -7.56
C GLU A 92 -11.94 1.53 -7.42
N VAL A 93 -11.13 0.48 -7.62
CA VAL A 93 -11.58 -0.91 -7.45
C VAL A 93 -11.82 -1.24 -5.98
N GLU A 94 -10.96 -0.75 -5.08
CA GLU A 94 -11.09 -0.96 -3.64
C GLU A 94 -12.33 -0.22 -3.08
N LEU A 95 -12.64 0.94 -3.65
CA LEU A 95 -13.79 1.77 -3.27
C LEU A 95 -15.14 1.11 -3.61
N LEU A 96 -15.22 0.31 -4.68
CA LEU A 96 -16.49 -0.31 -5.10
C LEU A 96 -17.16 -1.09 -3.97
N GLY A 97 -18.38 -0.65 -3.60
CA GLY A 97 -19.17 -1.20 -2.49
C GLY A 97 -18.74 -0.71 -1.10
N ASN A 98 -17.73 0.16 -1.02
CA ASN A 98 -17.23 0.76 0.22
C ASN A 98 -17.43 2.28 0.28
N GLU A 99 -18.17 2.85 -0.66
CA GLU A 99 -18.34 4.31 -0.85
C GLU A 99 -18.86 4.98 0.43
N GLN A 100 -19.90 4.39 1.03
CA GLN A 100 -20.48 4.93 2.25
C GLN A 100 -19.51 4.85 3.43
N ALA A 101 -18.77 3.75 3.55
CA ALA A 101 -17.76 3.58 4.60
C ALA A 101 -16.61 4.59 4.41
N PHE A 102 -16.11 4.73 3.19
CA PHE A 102 -15.05 5.68 2.89
C PHE A 102 -15.48 7.12 3.20
N LYS A 103 -16.67 7.52 2.77
CA LYS A 103 -17.24 8.86 3.07
C LYS A 103 -17.40 9.09 4.57
N THR A 104 -17.93 8.11 5.31
CA THR A 104 -18.08 8.20 6.78
C THR A 104 -16.72 8.31 7.47
N GLY A 105 -15.71 7.56 7.00
CA GLY A 105 -14.34 7.65 7.52
C GLY A 105 -13.70 9.00 7.27
N LEU A 106 -13.88 9.59 6.07
CA LEU A 106 -13.41 10.95 5.76
C LEU A 106 -14.09 12.00 6.67
N THR A 107 -15.41 11.88 6.85
CA THR A 107 -16.16 12.77 7.77
C THR A 107 -15.65 12.63 9.21
N ALA A 108 -15.31 11.42 9.66
CA ALA A 108 -14.75 11.22 10.98
C ALA A 108 -13.37 11.90 11.14
N LEU A 109 -12.51 11.79 10.13
CA LEU A 109 -11.20 12.47 10.13
C LEU A 109 -11.36 14.00 10.15
N SER A 110 -12.32 14.54 9.41
CA SER A 110 -12.58 16.00 9.38
C SER A 110 -13.04 16.59 10.71
N LYS A 111 -13.57 15.77 11.63
CA LYS A 111 -13.87 16.19 13.01
C LYS A 111 -12.61 16.40 13.85
N ILE A 112 -11.51 15.69 13.52
CA ILE A 112 -10.25 15.79 14.25
C ILE A 112 -9.45 17.00 13.80
N ALA A 113 -9.28 17.18 12.48
CA ALA A 113 -8.55 18.31 11.89
C ALA A 113 -8.96 18.51 10.43
N LYS A 114 -8.54 19.64 9.84
CA LYS A 114 -8.72 19.90 8.42
C LYS A 114 -8.22 18.71 7.59
N THR A 115 -9.08 18.15 6.75
CA THR A 115 -8.78 16.94 6.00
C THR A 115 -8.72 17.23 4.50
N TYR A 116 -7.64 16.76 3.88
CA TYR A 116 -7.37 16.84 2.44
C TYR A 116 -7.47 15.44 1.83
N LEU A 117 -8.25 15.35 0.74
CA LEU A 117 -8.33 14.15 -0.10
C LEU A 117 -7.58 14.41 -1.41
N GLY A 118 -6.49 13.70 -1.63
CA GLY A 118 -5.74 13.69 -2.88
C GLY A 118 -6.22 12.56 -3.79
N ALA A 119 -6.72 12.89 -4.97
CA ALA A 119 -7.17 11.92 -5.97
C ALA A 119 -6.49 12.18 -7.32
N GLY A 120 -6.40 11.15 -8.15
CA GLY A 120 -5.93 11.28 -9.53
C GLY A 120 -7.03 11.73 -10.47
N VAL A 121 -6.64 12.33 -11.61
CA VAL A 121 -7.58 12.73 -12.69
C VAL A 121 -8.41 11.55 -13.19
N ASN A 122 -7.92 10.32 -13.07
CA ASN A 122 -8.57 9.09 -13.50
C ASN A 122 -9.41 8.42 -12.40
N GLN A 123 -9.69 9.13 -11.29
CA GLN A 123 -10.43 8.60 -10.15
C GLN A 123 -11.72 9.39 -9.89
N PRO A 124 -12.71 9.38 -10.81
CA PRO A 124 -13.92 10.18 -10.69
C PRO A 124 -14.82 9.76 -9.53
N ASN A 125 -14.89 8.45 -9.20
CA ASN A 125 -15.72 7.98 -8.10
C ASN A 125 -15.14 8.40 -6.75
N VAL A 126 -13.81 8.39 -6.60
CA VAL A 126 -13.12 8.91 -5.42
C VAL A 126 -13.42 10.41 -5.24
N ALA A 127 -13.35 11.18 -6.31
CA ALA A 127 -13.64 12.61 -6.26
C ALA A 127 -15.06 12.92 -5.74
N LEU A 128 -16.04 12.06 -6.02
CA LEU A 128 -17.40 12.18 -5.51
C LEU A 128 -17.55 11.90 -4.01
N MET A 129 -16.52 11.32 -3.38
CA MET A 129 -16.53 11.05 -1.93
C MET A 129 -16.20 12.27 -1.09
N ALA A 130 -15.63 13.31 -1.69
CA ALA A 130 -15.36 14.56 -1.00
C ALA A 130 -16.67 15.21 -0.52
N SER A 131 -16.64 15.75 0.70
CA SER A 131 -17.74 16.50 1.30
C SER A 131 -17.32 17.96 1.50
N LYS A 132 -18.23 18.78 2.05
CA LYS A 132 -17.89 20.18 2.36
C LYS A 132 -16.81 20.33 3.43
N GLU A 133 -16.66 19.32 4.29
CA GLU A 133 -15.67 19.28 5.35
C GLU A 133 -14.30 18.71 4.89
N VAL A 134 -14.24 18.14 3.68
CA VAL A 134 -13.04 17.48 3.13
C VAL A 134 -12.65 18.17 1.83
N GLU A 135 -11.48 18.77 1.81
CA GLU A 135 -10.98 19.50 0.65
C GLU A 135 -10.38 18.53 -0.38
N LEU A 136 -11.00 18.49 -1.57
CA LEU A 136 -10.54 17.65 -2.67
C LEU A 136 -9.44 18.36 -3.45
N ASN A 137 -8.34 17.64 -3.69
CA ASN A 137 -7.24 18.06 -4.55
C ASN A 137 -6.99 17.00 -5.64
N ILE A 138 -7.06 17.41 -6.89
CA ILE A 138 -6.84 16.52 -8.04
C ILE A 138 -5.40 16.65 -8.50
N PHE A 139 -4.73 15.52 -8.62
CA PHE A 139 -3.34 15.43 -9.08
C PHE A 139 -3.27 14.76 -10.45
N ASP A 140 -2.43 15.34 -11.30
CA ASP A 140 -2.03 14.79 -12.58
C ASP A 140 -0.52 14.92 -12.71
N GLY A 141 0.14 13.85 -13.12
CA GLY A 141 1.59 13.86 -13.28
C GLY A 141 2.22 12.48 -13.13
N PRO A 142 3.52 12.39 -13.44
CA PRO A 142 4.27 11.16 -13.27
C PRO A 142 4.54 10.88 -11.79
N CYS A 143 4.93 9.63 -11.49
CA CYS A 143 5.51 9.29 -10.19
C CYS A 143 6.62 10.31 -9.82
N PRO A 144 6.60 10.89 -8.61
CA PRO A 144 5.85 10.46 -7.41
C PRO A 144 4.61 11.33 -7.05
N ALA A 145 3.77 11.71 -8.01
CA ALA A 145 2.58 12.52 -7.73
C ALA A 145 1.62 11.86 -6.71
N GLY A 146 1.60 10.53 -6.66
CA GLY A 146 0.82 9.75 -5.70
C GLY A 146 1.42 9.68 -4.29
N ASN A 147 2.66 10.12 -4.10
CA ASN A 147 3.27 10.13 -2.78
C ASN A 147 2.63 11.21 -1.91
N VAL A 148 2.07 10.80 -0.77
CA VAL A 148 1.38 11.72 0.15
C VAL A 148 2.28 12.85 0.64
N GLY A 149 3.58 12.62 0.84
CA GLY A 149 4.53 13.66 1.22
C GLY A 149 4.71 14.74 0.14
N VAL A 150 4.65 14.35 -1.14
CA VAL A 150 4.66 15.30 -2.26
C VAL A 150 3.39 16.13 -2.25
N GLN A 151 2.23 15.48 -2.07
CA GLN A 151 0.94 16.17 -1.98
C GLN A 151 0.89 17.14 -0.80
N VAL A 152 1.38 16.74 0.38
CA VAL A 152 1.52 17.62 1.56
C VAL A 152 2.34 18.86 1.23
N ASN A 153 3.49 18.67 0.55
CA ASN A 153 4.36 19.80 0.23
C ASN A 153 3.73 20.79 -0.77
N HIS A 154 2.85 20.32 -1.64
CA HIS A 154 2.16 21.18 -2.62
C HIS A 154 0.92 21.87 -2.05
N ILE A 155 0.22 21.24 -1.10
CA ILE A 155 -1.05 21.77 -0.57
C ILE A 155 -0.82 22.62 0.67
N ASP A 156 -0.17 22.04 1.69
CA ASP A 156 0.03 22.68 3.00
C ASP A 156 1.33 22.16 3.64
N PRO A 157 2.49 22.73 3.25
CA PRO A 157 3.80 22.27 3.69
C PRO A 157 3.97 22.25 5.21
N VAL A 158 4.69 21.26 5.70
CA VAL A 158 5.01 21.10 7.12
C VAL A 158 6.20 21.97 7.47
N ASN A 159 6.02 22.92 8.38
CA ASN A 159 7.07 23.79 8.91
C ASN A 159 7.68 23.23 10.20
N LYS A 160 8.76 23.86 10.68
CA LYS A 160 9.41 23.47 11.93
C LYS A 160 8.41 23.49 13.10
N GLY A 161 8.27 22.36 13.78
CA GLY A 161 7.38 22.21 14.92
C GLY A 161 5.94 21.83 14.57
N GLU A 162 5.58 21.81 13.27
CA GLU A 162 4.28 21.33 12.81
C GLU A 162 4.32 19.83 12.55
N VAL A 163 3.15 19.21 12.63
CA VAL A 163 2.91 17.79 12.31
C VAL A 163 1.64 17.70 11.49
N VAL A 164 1.64 16.88 10.46
CA VAL A 164 0.44 16.46 9.73
C VAL A 164 0.26 14.97 9.89
N TRP A 165 -0.99 14.52 9.86
CA TRP A 165 -1.30 13.10 9.85
C TRP A 165 -1.56 12.63 8.43
N THR A 166 -1.18 11.39 8.18
CA THR A 166 -1.48 10.70 6.92
C THR A 166 -2.19 9.40 7.20
N VAL A 167 -3.22 9.10 6.40
CA VAL A 167 -4.02 7.89 6.54
C VAL A 167 -4.13 7.21 5.19
N ASP A 168 -3.83 5.91 5.16
CA ASP A 168 -4.06 5.10 3.96
C ASP A 168 -5.56 5.04 3.65
N PRO A 169 -5.98 5.16 2.38
CA PRO A 169 -7.40 5.17 2.03
C PRO A 169 -8.14 3.88 2.41
N ALA A 170 -7.47 2.71 2.44
CA ALA A 170 -8.07 1.49 2.96
C ALA A 170 -8.39 1.60 4.46
N ALA A 171 -7.52 2.25 5.24
CA ALA A 171 -7.79 2.49 6.66
C ALA A 171 -8.98 3.42 6.88
N VAL A 172 -9.19 4.40 6.00
CA VAL A 172 -10.39 5.26 6.05
C VAL A 172 -11.67 4.44 5.90
N ILE A 173 -11.65 3.41 5.03
CA ILE A 173 -12.79 2.46 4.91
C ILE A 173 -13.00 1.71 6.24
N PHE A 174 -11.92 1.24 6.89
CA PHE A 174 -12.02 0.55 8.19
C PHE A 174 -12.62 1.45 9.26
N PHE A 175 -12.23 2.72 9.30
CA PHE A 175 -12.80 3.71 10.23
C PHE A 175 -14.29 3.90 9.98
N GLY A 176 -14.69 4.08 8.73
CA GLY A 176 -16.10 4.24 8.39
C GLY A 176 -16.94 3.01 8.73
N ARG A 177 -16.45 1.81 8.46
CA ARG A 177 -17.12 0.57 8.83
C ARG A 177 -17.34 0.46 10.36
N LEU A 178 -16.35 0.85 11.17
CA LEU A 178 -16.48 0.91 12.62
C LEU A 178 -17.68 1.77 13.04
N PHE A 179 -17.77 2.99 12.53
CA PHE A 179 -18.87 3.91 12.90
C PHE A 179 -20.23 3.43 12.40
N LEU A 180 -20.29 2.88 11.17
CA LEU A 180 -21.54 2.41 10.56
C LEU A 180 -22.06 1.12 11.19
N THR A 181 -21.18 0.22 11.59
CA THR A 181 -21.57 -1.13 12.05
C THR A 181 -21.34 -1.38 13.54
N GLY A 182 -20.51 -0.59 14.20
CA GLY A 182 -20.03 -0.81 15.55
C GLY A 182 -18.99 -1.93 15.67
N LYS A 183 -18.50 -2.48 14.56
CA LYS A 183 -17.56 -3.59 14.53
C LYS A 183 -16.32 -3.26 13.72
N VAL A 184 -15.18 -3.83 14.11
CA VAL A 184 -13.95 -3.75 13.35
C VAL A 184 -13.97 -4.80 12.24
N ASP A 185 -13.98 -4.32 11.01
CA ASP A 185 -13.85 -5.15 9.81
C ASP A 185 -12.65 -4.67 9.00
N LEU A 186 -11.60 -5.50 8.93
CA LEU A 186 -10.34 -5.25 8.23
C LEU A 186 -10.28 -5.99 6.88
N SER A 187 -11.41 -6.37 6.31
CA SER A 187 -11.44 -6.91 4.96
C SER A 187 -11.10 -5.82 3.95
N LYS A 188 -10.31 -6.18 2.95
CA LYS A 188 -9.86 -5.28 1.88
C LYS A 188 -9.61 -6.03 0.59
N ARG A 189 -9.58 -5.30 -0.52
CA ARG A 189 -9.13 -5.84 -1.80
C ARG A 189 -7.64 -5.57 -1.96
N VAL A 190 -6.91 -6.62 -2.34
CA VAL A 190 -5.47 -6.57 -2.61
C VAL A 190 -5.26 -6.98 -4.07
N ALA A 191 -4.55 -6.14 -4.82
CA ALA A 191 -4.17 -6.48 -6.18
C ALA A 191 -3.10 -7.58 -6.17
N VAL A 192 -3.20 -8.53 -7.10
CA VAL A 192 -2.19 -9.55 -7.36
C VAL A 192 -1.74 -9.36 -8.79
N ALA A 193 -0.51 -8.90 -9.00
CA ALA A 193 -0.01 -8.46 -10.29
C ALA A 193 1.44 -8.89 -10.54
N GLY A 194 1.91 -8.69 -11.75
CA GLY A 194 3.28 -8.97 -12.17
C GLY A 194 3.36 -10.05 -13.24
N SER A 195 4.51 -10.11 -13.91
CA SER A 195 4.73 -11.04 -15.04
C SER A 195 4.67 -12.51 -14.63
N GLU A 196 4.94 -12.82 -13.36
CA GLU A 196 4.92 -14.19 -12.84
C GLU A 196 3.57 -14.62 -12.25
N ILE A 197 2.54 -13.79 -12.40
CA ILE A 197 1.16 -14.14 -12.04
C ILE A 197 0.41 -14.71 -13.26
N LYS A 198 -0.29 -15.84 -13.08
CA LYS A 198 -1.09 -16.48 -14.14
C LYS A 198 -2.27 -15.63 -14.57
N THR A 199 -3.01 -15.12 -13.60
CA THR A 199 -4.22 -14.31 -13.84
C THR A 199 -4.19 -13.11 -12.90
N PRO A 200 -3.66 -11.96 -13.36
CA PRO A 200 -3.68 -10.74 -12.56
C PRO A 200 -5.10 -10.31 -12.21
N GLY A 201 -5.29 -9.78 -11.00
CA GLY A 201 -6.60 -9.36 -10.54
C GLY A 201 -6.60 -8.93 -9.07
N TYR A 202 -7.77 -8.88 -8.48
CA TYR A 202 -7.96 -8.51 -7.07
C TYR A 202 -8.47 -9.68 -6.25
N ALA A 203 -7.90 -9.86 -5.07
CA ALA A 203 -8.39 -10.79 -4.05
C ALA A 203 -9.02 -10.02 -2.90
N GLU A 204 -10.19 -10.46 -2.45
CA GLU A 204 -10.79 -9.95 -1.21
C GLU A 204 -10.25 -10.77 -0.03
N VAL A 205 -9.56 -10.11 0.88
CA VAL A 205 -8.82 -10.76 1.97
C VAL A 205 -8.98 -9.97 3.27
N LEU A 206 -8.81 -10.66 4.39
CA LEU A 206 -8.70 -10.03 5.70
C LEU A 206 -7.23 -9.70 6.00
N VAL A 207 -6.97 -8.56 6.62
CA VAL A 207 -5.62 -8.27 7.15
C VAL A 207 -5.17 -9.40 8.08
N GLY A 208 -3.98 -9.94 7.83
CA GLY A 208 -3.44 -11.12 8.51
C GLY A 208 -3.68 -12.44 7.77
N THR A 209 -4.34 -12.44 6.60
CA THR A 209 -4.50 -13.64 5.77
C THR A 209 -3.13 -14.10 5.24
N PRO A 210 -2.77 -15.40 5.30
CA PRO A 210 -1.53 -15.91 4.72
C PRO A 210 -1.51 -15.71 3.21
N LEU A 211 -0.38 -15.26 2.65
CA LEU A 211 -0.22 -15.08 1.20
C LEU A 211 -0.39 -16.39 0.43
N SER A 212 0.01 -17.52 1.03
CA SER A 212 -0.16 -18.85 0.44
C SER A 212 -1.60 -19.17 0.05
N SER A 213 -2.59 -18.61 0.76
CA SER A 213 -4.00 -18.93 0.52
C SER A 213 -4.56 -18.41 -0.80
N PHE A 214 -3.98 -17.34 -1.36
CA PHE A 214 -4.50 -16.72 -2.59
C PHE A 214 -3.42 -16.44 -3.64
N VAL A 215 -2.12 -16.34 -3.27
CA VAL A 215 -1.04 -16.05 -4.21
C VAL A 215 -0.39 -17.32 -4.75
N ALA A 216 -0.17 -18.34 -3.90
CA ALA A 216 0.63 -19.52 -4.27
C ALA A 216 0.11 -20.23 -5.55
N ASN A 217 -1.20 -20.38 -5.68
CA ASN A 217 -1.82 -21.01 -6.84
C ASN A 217 -1.82 -20.14 -8.11
N GLN A 218 -1.55 -18.85 -7.95
CA GLN A 218 -1.48 -17.87 -9.03
C GLN A 218 -0.07 -17.71 -9.60
N LEU A 219 0.96 -18.20 -8.95
CA LEU A 219 2.33 -18.14 -9.45
C LEU A 219 2.52 -19.07 -10.65
N LYS A 220 3.20 -18.59 -11.70
CA LYS A 220 3.58 -19.38 -12.87
C LYS A 220 4.62 -20.43 -12.54
N ALA A 221 5.57 -20.07 -11.68
CA ALA A 221 6.62 -20.94 -11.16
C ALA A 221 6.80 -20.70 -9.67
N THR A 222 7.42 -21.64 -8.97
CA THR A 222 7.77 -21.51 -7.55
C THR A 222 9.19 -21.01 -7.34
N ASP A 223 10.05 -21.29 -8.32
CA ASP A 223 11.47 -20.97 -8.28
C ASP A 223 11.77 -19.75 -9.16
N HIS A 224 12.84 -19.04 -8.86
CA HIS A 224 13.29 -17.86 -9.60
C HIS A 224 12.26 -16.71 -9.67
N VAL A 225 11.34 -16.64 -8.70
CA VAL A 225 10.31 -15.61 -8.59
C VAL A 225 10.57 -14.73 -7.37
N ARG A 226 10.60 -13.42 -7.59
CA ARG A 226 10.58 -12.42 -6.55
C ARG A 226 9.13 -12.08 -6.21
N LEU A 227 8.69 -12.46 -5.02
CA LEU A 227 7.42 -12.01 -4.45
C LEU A 227 7.66 -10.76 -3.63
N ILE A 228 6.85 -9.74 -3.85
CA ILE A 228 6.97 -8.40 -3.27
C ILE A 228 5.64 -8.03 -2.63
N ASN A 229 5.69 -7.65 -1.35
CA ASN A 229 4.58 -6.99 -0.68
C ASN A 229 4.65 -5.49 -1.02
N GLY A 230 3.78 -5.05 -1.91
CA GLY A 230 3.79 -3.74 -2.54
C GLY A 230 4.20 -3.78 -4.01
N ASN A 231 4.57 -2.62 -4.54
CA ASN A 231 5.03 -2.45 -5.92
C ASN A 231 6.53 -2.76 -6.11
N PRO A 232 7.01 -2.92 -7.34
CA PRO A 232 8.41 -3.28 -7.61
C PRO A 232 9.45 -2.26 -7.14
N LEU A 233 9.09 -0.97 -6.99
CA LEU A 233 10.03 0.10 -6.68
C LEU A 233 10.20 0.34 -5.17
N THR A 234 9.12 0.23 -4.40
CA THR A 234 9.13 0.58 -2.96
C THR A 234 8.68 -0.55 -2.06
N GLY A 235 8.22 -1.67 -2.64
CA GLY A 235 7.77 -2.83 -1.89
C GLY A 235 8.90 -3.60 -1.21
N VAL A 236 8.54 -4.54 -0.38
CA VAL A 236 9.46 -5.36 0.41
C VAL A 236 9.38 -6.81 -0.06
N LYS A 237 10.54 -7.47 -0.22
CA LYS A 237 10.59 -8.91 -0.53
C LYS A 237 9.81 -9.68 0.54
N THR A 238 8.95 -10.57 0.07
CA THR A 238 8.11 -11.42 0.93
C THR A 238 8.13 -12.87 0.43
N THR A 239 7.49 -13.74 1.14
CA THR A 239 7.33 -15.15 0.81
C THR A 239 5.87 -15.56 0.89
N THR A 240 5.51 -16.71 0.35
CA THR A 240 4.15 -17.25 0.46
C THR A 240 3.75 -17.59 1.89
N GLU A 241 4.71 -17.72 2.81
CA GLU A 241 4.47 -18.01 4.24
C GLU A 241 4.15 -16.74 5.05
N ASP A 242 4.38 -15.57 4.47
CA ASP A 242 4.07 -14.29 5.09
C ASP A 242 2.57 -13.97 5.02
N PHE A 243 2.18 -12.86 5.62
CA PHE A 243 0.79 -12.48 5.81
C PHE A 243 0.50 -11.10 5.20
N VAL A 244 -0.75 -10.88 4.83
CA VAL A 244 -1.22 -9.55 4.39
C VAL A 244 -1.09 -8.55 5.53
N GLY A 245 -0.29 -7.52 5.34
CA GLY A 245 -0.15 -6.41 6.28
C GLY A 245 -1.31 -5.42 6.22
N GLY A 246 -1.46 -4.57 7.23
CA GLY A 246 -2.49 -3.54 7.28
C GLY A 246 -2.39 -2.53 6.11
N HIS A 247 -1.18 -2.24 5.67
CA HIS A 247 -0.90 -1.30 4.58
C HIS A 247 -0.65 -1.98 3.22
N THR A 248 -0.76 -3.31 3.13
CA THR A 248 -0.61 -4.05 1.87
C THR A 248 -1.76 -3.73 0.93
N SER A 249 -1.50 -3.13 -0.21
CA SER A 249 -2.49 -2.84 -1.25
C SER A 249 -2.32 -3.72 -2.48
N GLU A 250 -1.11 -4.18 -2.73
CA GLU A 250 -0.78 -5.09 -3.83
C GLU A 250 0.27 -6.11 -3.42
N ILE A 251 0.25 -7.26 -4.08
CA ILE A 251 1.31 -8.27 -4.07
C ILE A 251 1.78 -8.42 -5.50
N THR A 252 3.07 -8.19 -5.71
CA THR A 252 3.70 -8.25 -7.03
C THR A 252 4.61 -9.46 -7.15
N ALA A 253 4.54 -10.18 -8.27
CA ALA A 253 5.45 -11.26 -8.59
C ALA A 253 6.15 -11.00 -9.93
N ILE A 254 7.48 -10.92 -9.89
CA ILE A 254 8.36 -10.72 -11.06
C ILE A 254 9.49 -11.74 -11.04
N PRO A 255 10.23 -11.97 -12.15
CA PRO A 255 11.41 -12.81 -12.11
C PRO A 255 12.44 -12.33 -11.09
N GLU A 256 13.09 -13.26 -10.39
CA GLU A 256 14.18 -12.94 -9.44
C GLU A 256 15.43 -12.42 -10.17
N GLY A 257 15.66 -12.88 -11.40
CA GLY A 257 16.83 -12.49 -12.18
C GLY A 257 18.15 -13.12 -11.69
N ASP A 258 18.07 -14.24 -11.01
CA ASP A 258 19.20 -14.97 -10.42
C ASP A 258 19.81 -16.04 -11.33
N ASP A 259 19.25 -16.22 -12.53
CA ASP A 259 19.62 -17.23 -13.54
C ASP A 259 20.66 -16.72 -14.57
N ASN A 260 21.22 -15.54 -14.34
CA ASN A 260 22.13 -14.90 -15.31
C ASN A 260 23.57 -14.89 -14.80
N ASP A 261 24.26 -16.01 -14.93
CA ASP A 261 25.69 -16.09 -14.76
C ASP A 261 26.40 -15.79 -16.08
N GLU A 262 26.61 -14.53 -16.35
CA GLU A 262 27.24 -14.10 -17.59
C GLU A 262 28.71 -13.72 -17.38
N MET A 263 29.59 -14.64 -17.69
CA MET A 263 30.98 -14.30 -17.93
C MET A 263 31.08 -13.60 -19.31
N LEU A 264 31.51 -12.33 -19.36
CA LEU A 264 31.55 -11.49 -20.55
C LEU A 264 30.19 -10.99 -21.06
N GLY A 265 29.20 -10.82 -20.22
CA GLY A 265 27.87 -10.31 -20.55
C GLY A 265 27.85 -8.97 -21.31
N TRP A 266 28.88 -8.16 -21.16
CA TRP A 266 29.04 -6.88 -21.85
C TRP A 266 29.22 -7.00 -23.40
N ILE A 267 29.56 -8.18 -23.92
CA ILE A 267 29.68 -8.45 -25.38
C ILE A 267 28.32 -8.81 -25.98
N LEU A 268 27.36 -9.22 -25.17
CA LEU A 268 26.08 -9.69 -25.65
C LEU A 268 25.21 -8.55 -26.19
N PRO A 269 24.51 -8.77 -27.31
CA PRO A 269 23.69 -7.73 -27.96
C PRO A 269 22.45 -7.33 -27.15
N ARG A 270 22.02 -8.14 -26.20
CA ARG A 270 20.90 -7.92 -25.25
C ARG A 270 19.66 -7.29 -25.92
N THR A 271 19.21 -7.92 -27.00
CA THR A 271 18.09 -7.44 -27.80
C THR A 271 16.74 -7.49 -27.10
N ASP A 272 16.65 -8.22 -26.00
CA ASP A 272 15.48 -8.48 -25.16
C ASP A 272 15.48 -7.70 -23.83
N GLN A 273 16.50 -6.87 -23.60
CA GLN A 273 16.58 -6.06 -22.40
C GLN A 273 16.41 -4.57 -22.73
N PHE A 274 15.68 -3.85 -21.88
CA PHE A 274 15.52 -2.41 -22.01
C PHE A 274 16.82 -1.69 -21.64
N SER A 275 17.12 -0.60 -22.34
CA SER A 275 18.28 0.26 -22.09
C SER A 275 17.92 1.71 -22.26
N THR A 276 18.03 2.50 -21.21
CA THR A 276 17.84 3.97 -21.25
C THR A 276 18.99 4.66 -21.95
N SER A 277 20.22 4.17 -21.74
CA SER A 277 21.45 4.71 -22.35
C SER A 277 21.69 4.26 -23.80
N ARG A 278 20.84 3.33 -24.32
CA ARG A 278 21.02 2.67 -25.62
C ARG A 278 22.30 1.85 -25.73
N SER A 279 22.81 1.34 -24.61
CA SER A 279 23.98 0.45 -24.59
C SER A 279 23.69 -0.91 -25.23
N TYR A 280 22.42 -1.34 -25.22
CA TYR A 280 21.98 -2.61 -25.80
C TYR A 280 21.36 -2.37 -27.19
N LEU A 281 21.48 -3.36 -28.07
CA LEU A 281 20.91 -3.28 -29.43
C LEU A 281 19.37 -3.36 -29.46
N SER A 282 18.73 -3.53 -28.31
CA SER A 282 17.26 -3.53 -28.19
C SER A 282 16.59 -2.27 -28.74
N TRP A 283 17.26 -1.11 -28.71
CA TRP A 283 16.73 0.14 -29.26
C TRP A 283 16.48 0.08 -30.77
N LEU A 284 17.11 -0.83 -31.52
CA LEU A 284 16.87 -1.05 -32.94
C LEU A 284 15.47 -1.59 -33.24
N PHE A 285 14.80 -2.23 -32.29
CA PHE A 285 13.48 -2.82 -32.47
C PHE A 285 12.32 -1.85 -32.21
N GLY A 286 12.62 -0.58 -31.94
CA GLY A 286 11.65 0.50 -31.80
C GLY A 286 10.94 0.56 -30.45
N LYS A 287 10.06 1.56 -30.29
CA LYS A 287 9.41 1.91 -29.01
C LYS A 287 8.24 1.00 -28.61
N LYS A 288 7.84 0.05 -29.46
CA LYS A 288 6.67 -0.83 -29.21
C LYS A 288 7.03 -2.18 -28.62
N LYS A 289 8.30 -2.45 -28.39
CA LYS A 289 8.75 -3.72 -27.82
C LYS A 289 8.48 -3.71 -26.31
N GLU A 290 7.86 -4.76 -25.82
CA GLU A 290 7.69 -5.01 -24.39
C GLU A 290 8.89 -5.79 -23.87
N TYR A 291 9.30 -5.49 -22.65
CA TYR A 291 10.45 -6.11 -21.99
C TYR A 291 10.02 -6.68 -20.66
N ASN A 292 10.49 -7.89 -20.35
CA ASN A 292 10.36 -8.44 -19.01
C ASN A 292 11.34 -7.74 -18.08
N LEU A 293 10.83 -7.24 -16.97
CA LEU A 293 11.65 -6.68 -15.88
C LEU A 293 11.86 -7.75 -14.84
N ASP A 294 13.09 -7.87 -14.36
CA ASP A 294 13.46 -8.74 -13.24
C ASP A 294 13.78 -7.93 -11.97
N ALA A 295 14.05 -8.62 -10.87
CA ALA A 295 14.35 -7.97 -9.59
C ALA A 295 15.82 -7.51 -9.47
N ARG A 296 16.65 -7.68 -10.49
CA ARG A 296 18.03 -7.19 -10.48
C ARG A 296 18.07 -5.68 -10.61
N VAL A 297 18.85 -5.06 -9.75
CA VAL A 297 19.22 -3.66 -9.93
C VAL A 297 20.34 -3.62 -10.96
N LYS A 298 20.02 -3.11 -12.15
CA LYS A 298 21.00 -2.87 -13.22
C LYS A 298 21.43 -1.41 -13.16
N GLY A 299 22.74 -1.19 -13.36
CA GLY A 299 23.31 0.14 -13.38
C GLY A 299 24.24 0.42 -12.21
N GLY A 300 24.80 1.64 -12.26
CA GLY A 300 25.85 2.07 -11.35
C GLY A 300 27.24 1.61 -11.75
N GLU A 301 28.25 2.37 -11.35
CA GLU A 301 29.66 2.18 -11.75
C GLU A 301 30.17 0.76 -11.42
N ARG A 302 29.86 0.27 -10.24
CA ARG A 302 30.30 -1.07 -9.80
C ARG A 302 29.70 -2.19 -10.63
N HIS A 303 28.42 -2.05 -11.00
CA HIS A 303 27.74 -3.03 -11.84
C HIS A 303 28.34 -3.03 -13.25
N MET A 304 28.59 -1.85 -13.83
CA MET A 304 29.23 -1.70 -15.13
C MET A 304 30.62 -2.36 -15.17
N ILE A 305 31.43 -2.23 -14.13
CA ILE A 305 32.77 -2.86 -14.06
C ILE A 305 32.64 -4.40 -14.04
N MET A 306 31.64 -4.94 -13.36
CA MET A 306 31.48 -6.38 -13.21
C MET A 306 30.82 -7.04 -14.42
N SER A 307 29.74 -6.45 -14.93
CA SER A 307 28.89 -7.04 -15.97
C SER A 307 28.98 -6.32 -17.33
N GLY A 308 29.56 -5.13 -17.38
CA GLY A 308 29.54 -4.26 -18.55
C GLY A 308 28.17 -3.61 -18.82
N GLU A 309 27.25 -3.71 -17.88
CA GLU A 309 25.92 -3.11 -18.00
C GLU A 309 25.86 -1.80 -17.20
N TYR A 310 25.51 -0.74 -17.87
CA TYR A 310 25.28 0.57 -17.25
C TYR A 310 23.95 1.15 -17.76
N ASP A 311 22.90 0.92 -16.96
CA ASP A 311 21.58 1.45 -17.27
C ASP A 311 20.74 1.73 -16.03
#